data_79ff5673a0ca9eaa819197ea45d5a622
#
_entry.id   79ff5673a0ca9eaa819197ea45d5a622
#
_cell.length_a   1.000
_cell.length_b   1.000
_cell.length_c   1.000
_cell.angle_alpha   90.00
_cell.angle_beta   90.00
_cell.angle_gamma   90.00
#
_symmetry.space_group_name_H-M   'P 1'
#
loop_
_entity.id
_entity.type
_entity.pdbx_description
1 polymer ?
#
loop_
_entity_poly.entity_id
_entity_poly.type
_entity_poly.pdbx_seq_one_letter_code
_entity_poly.pdbx_strand_id
1 'polypeptide(L)'
;MTGVQTCALPIFEKRIRSGMYRDIDFLKATQTLEQNKVEQANNKIEGKKFEDNKDGLRKVYHIYTWLELEDDKTTKGASAPYILMIDELDNQVVGLYRNWEEKDETRTKLDWVVEFKFIPWRGAYAIGLPHLIGGLSAALTGALRALLDTAHINNTATMLKLKGAKISGQSQQVDVT
;
A
#
# COMPACT_ATOMS: atom_id res chain seq x y z
N MET A 1 8.20 -14.19 -4.82
CA MET A 1 7.66 -12.84 -5.11
C MET A 1 6.21 -12.96 -5.49
N THR A 2 5.37 -12.06 -5.01
CA THR A 2 3.93 -12.07 -5.29
C THR A 2 3.55 -10.72 -5.87
N GLY A 3 2.99 -10.72 -7.06
CA GLY A 3 2.39 -9.53 -7.67
C GLY A 3 0.87 -9.62 -7.63
N VAL A 4 0.19 -8.50 -7.43
CA VAL A 4 -1.27 -8.43 -7.47
C VAL A 4 -1.68 -7.63 -8.69
N GLN A 5 -2.54 -8.21 -9.51
CA GLN A 5 -3.13 -7.52 -10.65
C GLN A 5 -4.64 -7.45 -10.49
N THR A 6 -5.19 -6.24 -10.56
CA THR A 6 -6.63 -6.02 -10.57
C THR A 6 -7.10 -5.99 -12.01
N CYS A 7 -8.02 -6.85 -12.37
CA CYS A 7 -8.56 -6.96 -13.73
C CYS A 7 -10.06 -6.70 -13.73
N ALA A 8 -10.52 -5.80 -14.62
CA ALA A 8 -11.93 -5.69 -14.94
C ALA A 8 -12.41 -6.93 -15.71
N LEU A 9 -13.66 -7.30 -15.56
CA LEU A 9 -14.26 -8.50 -16.17
C LEU A 9 -13.98 -8.61 -17.69
N PRO A 10 -14.10 -7.55 -18.51
CA PRO A 10 -13.81 -7.62 -19.93
C PRO A 10 -12.34 -7.93 -20.26
N ILE A 11 -11.41 -7.45 -19.43
CA ILE A 11 -9.98 -7.74 -19.60
C ILE A 11 -9.71 -9.21 -19.27
N PHE A 12 -10.38 -9.71 -18.27
CA PHE A 12 -10.25 -11.09 -17.81
C PHE A 12 -10.77 -12.06 -18.90
N GLU A 13 -11.95 -11.80 -19.45
CA GLU A 13 -12.50 -12.57 -20.59
C GLU A 13 -11.58 -12.51 -21.82
N LYS A 14 -11.01 -11.35 -22.11
CA LYS A 14 -10.03 -11.21 -23.20
C LYS A 14 -8.83 -12.11 -22.99
N ARG A 15 -8.34 -12.25 -21.76
CA ARG A 15 -7.21 -13.11 -21.42
C ARG A 15 -7.55 -14.59 -21.51
N ILE A 16 -8.77 -14.99 -21.17
CA ILE A 16 -9.27 -16.35 -21.39
C ILE A 16 -9.31 -16.65 -22.89
N ARG A 17 -9.89 -15.76 -23.70
CA ARG A 17 -9.95 -15.92 -25.15
C ARG A 17 -8.57 -15.96 -25.82
N SER A 18 -7.59 -15.27 -25.26
CA SER A 18 -6.20 -15.33 -25.74
C SER A 18 -5.43 -16.58 -25.29
N GLY A 19 -6.05 -17.45 -24.49
CA GLY A 19 -5.39 -18.64 -23.94
C GLY A 19 -4.41 -18.35 -22.81
N MET A 20 -4.36 -17.10 -22.33
CA MET A 20 -3.49 -16.74 -21.22
C MET A 20 -4.04 -17.24 -19.88
N TYR A 21 -5.36 -17.26 -19.73
CA TYR A 21 -6.03 -17.80 -18.55
C TYR A 21 -6.83 -19.04 -18.95
N ARG A 22 -6.89 -19.98 -18.02
CA ARG A 22 -7.74 -21.16 -18.15
C ARG A 22 -9.20 -20.73 -18.10
N ASP A 23 -10.02 -21.30 -18.95
CA ASP A 23 -11.47 -21.15 -18.87
C ASP A 23 -11.95 -21.90 -17.63
N ILE A 24 -12.24 -21.16 -16.60
CA ILE A 24 -12.84 -21.65 -15.37
C ILE A 24 -14.26 -21.11 -15.37
N ASP A 25 -15.23 -21.94 -15.03
CA ASP A 25 -16.58 -21.46 -14.73
C ASP A 25 -16.51 -20.48 -13.57
N PHE A 26 -16.22 -19.23 -13.90
CA PHE A 26 -16.25 -18.15 -12.94
C PHE A 26 -17.69 -18.03 -12.47
N LEU A 27 -17.93 -18.54 -11.31
CA LEU A 27 -19.13 -18.25 -10.57
C LEU A 27 -19.35 -16.76 -10.67
N LYS A 28 -20.48 -16.36 -11.20
CA LYS A 28 -20.94 -14.98 -11.32
C LYS A 28 -20.73 -14.28 -9.99
N ALA A 29 -19.50 -13.92 -9.73
CA ALA A 29 -19.11 -13.31 -8.47
C ALA A 29 -19.61 -11.89 -8.49
N THR A 30 -20.84 -11.74 -8.17
CA THR A 30 -21.47 -10.49 -7.72
C THR A 30 -21.00 -10.14 -6.31
N GLN A 31 -19.95 -10.78 -5.83
CA GLN A 31 -19.38 -10.43 -4.54
C GLN A 31 -18.54 -9.17 -4.75
N THR A 32 -19.08 -8.07 -4.32
CA THR A 32 -18.36 -6.83 -4.03
C THR A 32 -17.16 -7.20 -3.18
N LEU A 33 -15.95 -6.98 -3.70
CA LEU A 33 -14.73 -7.08 -2.90
C LEU A 33 -14.90 -6.12 -1.73
N GLU A 34 -15.10 -6.64 -0.53
CA GLU A 34 -15.13 -5.82 0.67
C GLU A 34 -13.77 -5.12 0.79
N GLN A 35 -13.77 -3.81 0.74
CA GLN A 35 -12.56 -3.04 0.97
C GLN A 35 -12.04 -3.32 2.37
N ASN A 36 -10.74 -3.54 2.45
CA ASN A 36 -10.06 -3.62 3.73
C ASN A 36 -10.26 -2.29 4.50
N LYS A 37 -10.49 -2.37 5.81
CA LYS A 37 -10.66 -1.19 6.69
C LYS A 37 -9.53 -0.17 6.56
N VAL A 38 -8.31 -0.63 6.24
CA VAL A 38 -7.15 0.23 5.99
C VAL A 38 -7.30 1.02 4.70
N GLU A 39 -7.78 0.40 3.62
CA GLU A 39 -8.05 1.08 2.35
C GLU A 39 -9.17 2.11 2.49
N GLN A 40 -10.22 1.78 3.24
CA GLN A 40 -11.30 2.73 3.54
C GLN A 40 -10.78 3.94 4.31
N ALA A 41 -9.91 3.74 5.30
CA ALA A 41 -9.30 4.83 6.06
C ALA A 41 -8.40 5.70 5.16
N ASN A 42 -7.60 5.10 4.30
CA ASN A 42 -6.73 5.82 3.37
C ASN A 42 -7.55 6.62 2.34
N ASN A 43 -8.58 6.03 1.75
CA ASN A 43 -9.47 6.72 0.81
C ASN A 43 -10.18 7.91 1.46
N LYS A 44 -10.57 7.77 2.72
CA LYS A 44 -11.17 8.87 3.49
C LYS A 44 -10.18 10.01 3.76
N ILE A 45 -8.91 9.69 4.04
CA ILE A 45 -7.84 10.68 4.23
C ILE A 45 -7.53 11.39 2.91
N GLU A 46 -7.51 10.66 1.79
CA GLU A 46 -7.24 11.17 0.45
C GLU A 46 -8.44 11.90 -0.17
N GLY A 47 -9.60 11.90 0.50
CA GLY A 47 -10.82 12.52 -0.01
C GLY A 47 -11.41 11.81 -1.22
N LYS A 48 -11.00 10.58 -1.50
CA LYS A 48 -11.55 9.77 -2.58
C LYS A 48 -12.91 9.23 -2.15
N LYS A 49 -13.93 9.49 -2.98
CA LYS A 49 -15.24 8.84 -2.80
C LYS A 49 -15.09 7.36 -3.14
N PHE A 50 -15.63 6.52 -2.28
CA PHE A 50 -15.78 5.12 -2.57
C PHE A 50 -16.75 4.96 -3.74
N GLU A 51 -16.23 4.56 -4.89
CA GLU A 51 -17.06 4.04 -5.96
C GLU A 51 -17.26 2.56 -5.68
N ASP A 52 -18.47 2.20 -5.37
CA ASP A 52 -18.89 0.80 -5.24
C ASP A 52 -18.55 0.11 -6.58
N ASN A 53 -17.60 -0.79 -6.57
CA ASN A 53 -17.06 -1.41 -7.78
C ASN A 53 -18.11 -2.34 -8.39
N LYS A 54 -19.11 -1.75 -9.05
CA LYS A 54 -20.16 -2.47 -9.78
C LYS A 54 -19.60 -3.25 -10.97
N ASP A 55 -18.36 -2.97 -11.36
CA ASP A 55 -17.72 -3.54 -12.54
C ASP A 55 -17.01 -4.89 -12.29
N GLY A 56 -17.24 -5.53 -11.16
CA GLY A 56 -16.73 -6.87 -10.91
C GLY A 56 -15.21 -7.00 -11.05
N LEU A 57 -14.46 -6.06 -10.47
CA LEU A 57 -13.00 -6.12 -10.46
C LEU A 57 -12.53 -7.38 -9.72
N ARG A 58 -11.73 -8.19 -10.40
CA ARG A 58 -11.11 -9.40 -9.82
C ARG A 58 -9.64 -9.13 -9.55
N LYS A 59 -9.16 -9.64 -8.42
CA LYS A 59 -7.73 -9.61 -8.08
C LYS A 59 -7.11 -10.96 -8.41
N VAL A 60 -6.10 -10.94 -9.26
CA VAL A 60 -5.33 -12.12 -9.62
C VAL A 60 -3.93 -11.99 -9.03
N TYR A 61 -3.54 -12.94 -8.21
CA TYR A 61 -2.20 -13.03 -7.64
C TYR A 61 -1.27 -13.74 -8.60
N HIS A 62 -0.16 -13.10 -8.94
CA HIS A 62 0.94 -13.70 -9.69
C HIS A 62 2.03 -14.11 -8.69
N ILE A 63 2.22 -15.40 -8.54
CA ILE A 63 3.14 -15.98 -7.57
C ILE A 63 4.30 -16.61 -8.31
N TYR A 64 5.51 -16.07 -8.11
CA TYR A 64 6.75 -16.61 -8.65
C TYR A 64 7.35 -17.57 -7.63
N THR A 65 7.29 -18.85 -7.92
CA THR A 65 7.68 -19.89 -6.97
C THR A 65 8.34 -21.09 -7.64
N TRP A 66 8.99 -21.90 -6.85
CA TRP A 66 9.52 -23.19 -7.27
C TRP A 66 8.49 -24.27 -6.91
N LEU A 67 8.12 -25.09 -7.88
CA LEU A 67 7.16 -26.17 -7.71
C LEU A 67 7.77 -27.47 -8.24
N GLU A 68 7.38 -28.55 -7.59
CA GLU A 68 7.63 -29.93 -8.01
C GLU A 68 6.33 -30.48 -8.59
N LEU A 69 6.25 -30.55 -9.92
CA LEU A 69 5.06 -31.03 -10.61
C LEU A 69 5.36 -32.38 -11.25
N GLU A 70 4.75 -33.42 -10.74
CA GLU A 70 4.91 -34.79 -11.24
C GLU A 70 4.37 -34.96 -12.67
N ASP A 71 3.29 -34.25 -12.98
CA ASP A 71 2.62 -34.32 -14.28
C ASP A 71 3.33 -33.52 -15.39
N ASP A 72 4.29 -32.67 -15.07
CA ASP A 72 5.03 -31.95 -16.11
C ASP A 72 6.07 -32.86 -16.75
N LYS A 73 5.81 -33.25 -17.99
CA LYS A 73 6.71 -34.11 -18.80
C LYS A 73 8.13 -33.56 -18.94
N THR A 74 8.29 -32.22 -18.78
CA THR A 74 9.57 -31.54 -18.93
C THR A 74 10.40 -31.65 -17.66
N THR A 75 9.79 -31.52 -16.50
CA THR A 75 10.49 -31.50 -15.20
C THR A 75 10.55 -32.86 -14.53
N LYS A 76 9.63 -33.77 -14.86
CA LYS A 76 9.54 -35.13 -14.28
C LYS A 76 9.62 -35.12 -12.74
N GLY A 77 8.91 -34.20 -12.11
CA GLY A 77 8.91 -34.05 -10.66
C GLY A 77 10.10 -33.28 -10.07
N ALA A 78 11.06 -32.84 -10.89
CA ALA A 78 12.14 -31.98 -10.38
C ALA A 78 11.64 -30.58 -10.07
N SER A 79 12.18 -29.97 -9.01
CA SER A 79 11.87 -28.58 -8.65
C SER A 79 12.25 -27.62 -9.76
N ALA A 80 11.31 -26.81 -10.21
CA ALA A 80 11.52 -25.84 -11.28
C ALA A 80 10.76 -24.54 -11.01
N PRO A 81 11.22 -23.41 -11.58
CA PRO A 81 10.56 -22.13 -11.38
C PRO A 81 9.30 -22.01 -12.23
N TYR A 82 8.19 -21.67 -11.60
CA TYR A 82 6.89 -21.44 -12.25
C TYR A 82 6.29 -20.11 -11.86
N ILE A 83 5.39 -19.62 -12.71
CA ILE A 83 4.51 -18.49 -12.44
C ILE A 83 3.11 -19.06 -12.27
N LEU A 84 2.62 -19.00 -11.04
CA LEU A 84 1.29 -19.44 -10.66
C LEU A 84 0.36 -18.23 -10.57
N MET A 85 -0.78 -18.29 -11.24
CA MET A 85 -1.81 -17.25 -11.18
C MET A 85 -3.04 -17.79 -10.47
N ILE A 86 -3.43 -17.12 -9.39
CA ILE A 86 -4.58 -17.52 -8.55
C ILE A 86 -5.58 -16.38 -8.50
N ASP A 87 -6.83 -16.68 -8.72
CA ASP A 87 -7.94 -15.74 -8.49
C ASP A 87 -8.27 -15.68 -6.99
N GLU A 88 -8.38 -14.45 -6.44
CA GLU A 88 -8.63 -14.24 -5.01
C GLU A 88 -10.01 -14.71 -4.57
N LEU A 89 -11.03 -14.51 -5.41
CA LEU A 89 -12.41 -14.80 -5.06
C LEU A 89 -12.70 -16.30 -4.99
N ASP A 90 -12.29 -17.02 -6.02
CA ASP A 90 -12.60 -18.45 -6.15
C ASP A 90 -11.48 -19.34 -5.60
N ASN A 91 -10.32 -18.75 -5.23
CA ASN A 91 -9.11 -19.48 -4.83
C ASN A 91 -8.69 -20.55 -5.85
N GLN A 92 -8.98 -20.30 -7.12
CA GLN A 92 -8.70 -21.22 -8.21
C GLN A 92 -7.46 -20.81 -8.99
N VAL A 93 -6.74 -21.81 -9.47
CA VAL A 93 -5.59 -21.59 -10.35
C VAL A 93 -6.09 -21.22 -11.74
N VAL A 94 -5.85 -19.97 -12.13
CA VAL A 94 -6.25 -19.40 -13.42
C VAL A 94 -5.22 -19.69 -14.49
N GLY A 95 -3.94 -19.77 -14.10
CA GLY A 95 -2.86 -20.03 -15.02
C GLY A 95 -1.62 -20.59 -14.33
N LEU A 96 -0.87 -21.38 -15.05
CA LEU A 96 0.42 -21.93 -14.64
C LEU A 96 1.37 -21.86 -15.83
N TYR A 97 2.46 -21.15 -15.66
CA TYR A 97 3.45 -20.94 -16.72
C TYR A 97 4.85 -21.32 -16.25
N ARG A 98 5.65 -21.81 -17.16
CA ARG A 98 7.08 -22.07 -16.95
C ARG A 98 7.82 -20.73 -16.91
N ASN A 99 8.74 -20.56 -15.96
CA ASN A 99 9.50 -19.34 -15.79
C ASN A 99 10.98 -19.52 -16.21
N TRP A 100 11.20 -20.17 -17.33
CA TRP A 100 12.51 -20.33 -17.97
C TRP A 100 12.36 -20.36 -19.48
N GLU A 101 13.45 -20.20 -20.20
CA GLU A 101 13.46 -20.31 -21.66
C GLU A 101 13.32 -21.76 -22.12
N GLU A 102 12.57 -21.99 -23.18
CA GLU A 102 12.32 -23.35 -23.73
C GLU A 102 13.59 -24.12 -24.07
N LYS A 103 14.65 -23.42 -24.45
CA LYS A 103 15.94 -23.99 -24.85
C LYS A 103 16.92 -24.18 -23.70
N ASP A 104 16.58 -23.69 -22.51
CA ASP A 104 17.47 -23.75 -21.34
C ASP A 104 17.28 -25.07 -20.59
N GLU A 105 18.27 -25.98 -20.73
CA GLU A 105 18.30 -27.25 -20.01
C GLU A 105 18.49 -27.07 -18.50
N THR A 106 19.14 -25.97 -18.09
CA THR A 106 19.40 -25.67 -16.68
C THR A 106 18.19 -25.07 -15.96
N ARG A 107 17.15 -24.66 -16.71
CA ARG A 107 15.91 -24.06 -16.19
C ARG A 107 16.20 -22.85 -15.32
N THR A 108 17.07 -21.99 -15.77
CA THR A 108 17.40 -20.76 -15.06
C THR A 108 16.17 -19.86 -14.97
N LYS A 109 15.85 -19.43 -13.76
CA LYS A 109 14.71 -18.55 -13.50
C LYS A 109 14.82 -17.23 -14.26
N LEU A 110 13.81 -16.86 -15.01
CA LEU A 110 13.72 -15.54 -15.62
C LEU A 110 13.29 -14.51 -14.56
N ASP A 111 14.06 -13.43 -14.43
CA ASP A 111 13.77 -12.36 -13.49
C ASP A 111 12.92 -11.26 -14.14
N TRP A 112 11.60 -11.37 -13.98
CA TRP A 112 10.63 -10.40 -14.47
C TRP A 112 10.47 -9.18 -13.55
N VAL A 113 10.91 -9.31 -12.30
CA VAL A 113 10.76 -8.28 -11.27
C VAL A 113 12.10 -8.05 -10.61
N VAL A 114 12.59 -6.83 -10.70
CA VAL A 114 13.80 -6.40 -10.01
C VAL A 114 13.41 -5.65 -8.74
N GLU A 115 13.96 -6.08 -7.63
CA GLU A 115 13.71 -5.48 -6.33
C GLU A 115 14.63 -4.28 -6.13
N PHE A 116 14.04 -3.09 -6.01
CA PHE A 116 14.78 -1.87 -5.69
C PHE A 116 14.55 -1.50 -4.22
N LYS A 117 15.62 -1.49 -3.43
CA LYS A 117 15.60 -1.11 -2.02
C LYS A 117 16.47 0.11 -1.81
N PHE A 118 15.87 1.21 -1.33
CA PHE A 118 16.64 2.42 -1.01
C PHE A 118 17.62 2.19 0.12
N ILE A 119 17.13 1.62 1.23
CA ILE A 119 17.98 1.12 2.32
C ILE A 119 17.57 -0.33 2.59
N PRO A 120 18.43 -1.30 2.28
CA PRO A 120 18.12 -2.71 2.52
C PRO A 120 17.96 -2.98 4.01
N TRP A 121 16.97 -3.78 4.36
CA TRP A 121 16.71 -4.26 5.70
C TRP A 121 16.55 -5.78 5.68
N ARG A 122 16.24 -6.37 6.83
CA ARG A 122 16.04 -7.82 6.93
C ARG A 122 14.82 -8.25 6.11
N GLY A 123 15.00 -9.24 5.24
CA GLY A 123 13.94 -9.85 4.44
C GLY A 123 13.57 -9.06 3.18
N ALA A 124 12.32 -9.19 2.75
CA ALA A 124 11.79 -8.64 1.50
C ALA A 124 11.55 -7.11 1.54
N TYR A 125 11.51 -6.51 2.71
CA TYR A 125 11.18 -5.10 2.87
C TYR A 125 12.43 -4.24 3.05
N ALA A 126 12.31 -2.97 2.64
CA ALA A 126 13.32 -1.93 2.84
C ALA A 126 12.85 -0.94 3.92
N ILE A 127 13.81 -0.21 4.51
CA ILE A 127 13.48 0.92 5.37
C ILE A 127 13.02 2.07 4.49
N GLY A 128 11.81 2.56 4.73
CA GLY A 128 11.26 3.73 4.06
C GLY A 128 11.72 5.04 4.69
N LEU A 129 11.68 6.13 3.92
CA LEU A 129 11.97 7.49 4.39
C LEU A 129 11.23 7.88 5.68
N PRO A 130 9.95 7.52 5.87
CA PRO A 130 9.24 7.84 7.11
C PRO A 130 9.91 7.27 8.38
N HIS A 131 10.53 6.11 8.28
CA HIS A 131 11.25 5.51 9.41
C HIS A 131 12.52 6.27 9.77
N LEU A 132 13.17 6.89 8.77
CA LEU A 132 14.41 7.64 8.97
C LEU A 132 14.14 9.05 9.50
N ILE A 133 13.21 9.76 8.90
CA ILE A 133 12.98 11.18 9.17
C ILE A 133 11.74 11.44 10.02
N GLY A 134 10.91 10.42 10.29
CA GLY A 134 9.64 10.56 11.00
C GLY A 134 9.81 11.18 12.39
N GLY A 135 10.79 10.70 13.15
CA GLY A 135 11.11 11.24 14.47
C GLY A 135 11.58 12.69 14.42
N LEU A 136 12.45 13.02 13.46
CA LEU A 136 12.93 14.39 13.24
C LEU A 136 11.81 15.33 12.82
N SER A 137 10.95 14.88 11.92
CA SER A 137 9.77 15.65 11.45
C SER A 137 8.79 15.92 12.59
N ALA A 138 8.54 14.94 13.45
CA ALA A 138 7.70 15.12 14.64
C ALA A 138 8.29 16.14 15.61
N ALA A 139 9.60 16.04 15.89
CA ALA A 139 10.32 17.00 16.75
C ALA A 139 10.29 18.41 16.18
N LEU A 140 10.54 18.57 14.88
CA LEU A 140 10.47 19.86 14.19
C LEU A 140 9.06 20.47 14.26
N THR A 141 8.03 19.66 14.04
CA THR A 141 6.63 20.11 14.15
C THR A 141 6.31 20.55 15.56
N GLY A 142 6.77 19.83 16.58
CA GLY A 142 6.62 20.20 17.98
C GLY A 142 7.33 21.53 18.33
N ALA A 143 8.57 21.69 17.87
CA ALA A 143 9.33 22.92 18.07
C ALA A 143 8.66 24.12 17.38
N LEU A 144 8.17 23.95 16.15
CA LEU A 144 7.47 25.01 15.42
C LEU A 144 6.18 25.45 16.15
N ARG A 145 5.41 24.50 16.66
CA ARG A 145 4.21 24.79 17.47
C ARG A 145 4.57 25.58 18.72
N ALA A 146 5.60 25.14 19.46
CA ALA A 146 6.05 25.84 20.66
C ALA A 146 6.51 27.27 20.36
N LEU A 147 7.20 27.49 19.25
CA LEU A 147 7.60 28.84 18.79
C LEU A 147 6.38 29.72 18.47
N LEU A 148 5.39 29.17 17.78
CA LEU A 148 4.16 29.91 17.46
C LEU A 148 3.38 30.25 18.72
N ASP A 149 3.25 29.32 19.67
CA ASP A 149 2.58 29.56 20.95
C ASP A 149 3.30 30.63 21.77
N THR A 150 4.64 30.59 21.80
CA THR A 150 5.45 31.61 22.46
C THR A 150 5.28 32.97 21.80
N ALA A 151 5.24 33.03 20.47
CA ALA A 151 4.99 34.28 19.73
C ALA A 151 3.60 34.84 20.04
N HIS A 152 2.58 33.99 20.12
CA HIS A 152 1.23 34.41 20.54
C HIS A 152 1.21 34.97 21.95
N ILE A 153 1.82 34.29 22.92
CA ILE A 153 1.92 34.76 24.31
C ILE A 153 2.65 36.08 24.40
N ASN A 154 3.75 36.25 23.70
CA ASN A 154 4.54 37.51 23.71
C ASN A 154 3.80 38.68 23.05
N ASN A 155 2.95 38.42 22.05
CA ASN A 155 2.16 39.44 21.41
C ASN A 155 0.87 39.80 22.18
N THR A 156 0.48 38.96 23.16
CA THR A 156 -0.69 39.22 24.02
C THR A 156 -0.20 39.92 25.27
N ALA A 157 -0.53 41.18 25.47
CA ALA A 157 -0.19 41.92 26.67
C ALA A 157 -0.94 41.35 27.87
N THR A 158 -0.35 40.37 28.54
CA THR A 158 -0.89 39.79 29.79
C THR A 158 -0.41 40.59 31.00
N MET A 159 -1.26 41.46 31.53
CA MET A 159 -1.00 42.11 32.84
C MET A 159 -1.70 41.30 33.95
N LEU A 160 -0.92 40.76 34.84
CA LEU A 160 -1.41 40.19 36.11
C LEU A 160 -1.55 41.36 37.12
N LYS A 161 -2.80 41.72 37.44
CA LYS A 161 -3.10 42.68 38.51
C LYS A 161 -3.42 41.93 39.80
N LEU A 162 -2.62 42.10 40.78
CA LEU A 162 -2.92 41.56 42.12
C LEU A 162 -4.10 42.34 42.73
N LYS A 163 -5.15 41.63 43.20
CA LYS A 163 -6.33 42.25 43.81
C LYS A 163 -5.89 42.97 45.09
N GLY A 164 -5.96 44.32 45.11
CA GLY A 164 -5.56 45.13 46.23
C GLY A 164 -4.22 45.85 46.09
N ALA A 165 -3.42 45.64 45.09
CA ALA A 165 -2.22 46.41 44.83
C ALA A 165 -2.58 47.79 44.22
N LYS A 166 -2.31 48.85 44.94
CA LYS A 166 -2.37 50.23 44.40
C LYS A 166 -1.03 50.47 43.74
N ILE A 167 -1.06 50.54 42.39
CA ILE A 167 0.10 51.00 41.61
C ILE A 167 0.09 52.54 41.74
N SER A 168 1.01 53.06 42.50
CA SER A 168 1.25 54.51 42.62
C SER A 168 1.89 55.01 41.34
N GLY A 169 1.12 55.70 40.54
CA GLY A 169 1.61 56.36 39.30
C GLY A 169 0.67 56.08 38.13
N GLN A 170 -0.14 57.07 37.82
CA GLN A 170 -0.95 57.24 36.64
C GLN A 170 -1.53 55.96 35.99
N SER A 171 -2.77 55.69 36.34
CA SER A 171 -3.60 54.67 35.66
C SER A 171 -3.86 55.10 34.22
N GLN A 172 -3.06 54.66 33.29
CA GLN A 172 -3.45 54.65 31.90
C GLN A 172 -4.37 53.43 31.69
N GLN A 173 -5.67 53.70 31.68
CA GLN A 173 -6.66 52.70 31.38
C GLN A 173 -6.54 52.38 29.90
N VAL A 174 -6.06 51.22 29.59
CA VAL A 174 -6.06 50.69 28.21
C VAL A 174 -7.37 49.93 28.05
N ASP A 175 -8.34 50.54 27.37
CA ASP A 175 -9.53 49.86 26.91
C ASP A 175 -9.14 48.92 25.78
N VAL A 176 -9.22 47.62 26.03
CA VAL A 176 -9.08 46.59 24.99
C VAL A 176 -10.50 46.38 24.43
N THR A 177 -10.73 46.91 23.26
CA THR A 177 -11.87 46.58 22.39
C THR A 177 -11.60 45.31 21.63
#